data_2565cdd0c1d5568b06e46b6cfa3f83c7
#
_entry.id   2565cdd0c1d5568b06e46b6cfa3f83c7
#
_cell.length_a   1.000
_cell.length_b   1.000
_cell.length_c   1.000
_cell.angle_alpha   90.00
_cell.angle_beta   90.00
_cell.angle_gamma   90.00
#
_symmetry.space_group_name_H-M   'P 1'
#
loop_
_entity.id
_entity.type
_entity.pdbx_description
1 polymer ?
#
loop_
_entity_poly.entity_id
_entity_poly.type
_entity_poly.pdbx_seq_one_letter_code
_entity_poly.pdbx_strand_id
1 'polypeptide(L)'
;MRISFDLDDTLICDASVPTEQRLAWWRRWRYPERLRRGTRSLMTALVRRGCRIWIYTSSGRSPQHLKSWFASFGIPLEGVVNLDRHERTVGLRGPSKFPPAFGIDLHVDDSSGVAMEGADHRFAVLVVSPEDSGWVERVLHEVDARISSNSHWSARQLVSSQPFDVKRILRNGLARISLWGYRIPAYAVGDTRPDPA
;
A
#
# COMPACT_ATOMS: atom_id res chain seq x y z
N MET A 1 4.37 -0.45 1.38
CA MET A 1 3.72 -1.43 0.48
C MET A 1 2.34 -0.91 0.09
N ARG A 2 1.96 -1.00 -1.20
CA ARG A 2 0.58 -0.78 -1.66
C ARG A 2 -0.13 -2.11 -1.77
N ILE A 3 -1.32 -2.18 -1.20
CA ILE A 3 -2.17 -3.37 -1.29
C ILE A 3 -3.52 -2.95 -1.86
N SER A 4 -4.01 -3.71 -2.83
CA SER A 4 -5.35 -3.50 -3.38
C SER A 4 -6.27 -4.67 -3.08
N PHE A 5 -7.54 -4.38 -3.02
CA PHE A 5 -8.60 -5.34 -2.84
C PHE A 5 -9.59 -5.23 -3.99
N ASP A 6 -10.03 -6.37 -4.50
CA ASP A 6 -11.25 -6.38 -5.29
C ASP A 6 -12.44 -6.00 -4.41
N LEU A 7 -13.55 -5.70 -5.03
CA LEU A 7 -14.72 -5.19 -4.32
C LEU A 7 -15.83 -6.23 -4.24
N ASP A 8 -16.33 -6.67 -5.39
CA ASP A 8 -17.44 -7.61 -5.47
C ASP A 8 -16.92 -9.02 -5.11
N ASP A 9 -17.67 -9.79 -4.33
CA ASP A 9 -17.33 -11.10 -3.77
C ASP A 9 -16.07 -11.17 -2.88
N THR A 10 -15.29 -10.10 -2.80
CA THR A 10 -14.15 -9.95 -1.89
C THR A 10 -14.50 -9.13 -0.65
N LEU A 11 -14.87 -7.87 -0.83
CA LEU A 11 -15.27 -6.94 0.25
C LEU A 11 -16.77 -6.69 0.33
N ILE A 12 -17.50 -6.91 -0.74
CA ILE A 12 -18.98 -6.94 -0.82
C ILE A 12 -19.36 -8.35 -1.20
N CYS A 13 -19.99 -9.06 -0.29
CA CYS A 13 -20.37 -10.45 -0.48
C CYS A 13 -21.90 -10.59 -0.37
N ASP A 14 -22.38 -11.77 -0.76
CA ASP A 14 -23.76 -12.16 -0.64
C ASP A 14 -24.32 -12.04 0.80
N ALA A 15 -25.63 -12.06 0.92
CA ALA A 15 -26.34 -11.90 2.20
C ALA A 15 -26.02 -12.99 3.23
N SER A 16 -25.50 -14.14 2.80
CA SER A 16 -25.05 -15.25 3.65
C SER A 16 -23.76 -14.93 4.40
N VAL A 17 -22.91 -14.01 3.87
CA VAL A 17 -21.64 -13.66 4.47
C VAL A 17 -21.85 -12.58 5.55
N PRO A 18 -21.26 -12.77 6.75
CA PRO A 18 -21.35 -11.75 7.80
C PRO A 18 -20.78 -10.41 7.36
N THR A 19 -21.49 -9.33 7.68
CA THR A 19 -21.07 -7.98 7.26
C THR A 19 -20.72 -7.09 8.44
N GLU A 20 -20.01 -6.00 8.18
CA GLU A 20 -19.72 -4.93 9.13
C GLU A 20 -21.02 -4.35 9.74
N GLN A 21 -20.88 -3.75 10.92
CA GLN A 21 -21.98 -3.03 11.54
C GLN A 21 -22.53 -1.97 10.59
N ARG A 22 -23.84 -1.90 10.52
CA ARG A 22 -24.53 -0.96 9.63
C ARG A 22 -24.18 0.48 9.97
N LEU A 23 -23.93 1.27 8.95
CA LEU A 23 -23.85 2.73 9.07
C LEU A 23 -25.16 3.30 9.64
N ALA A 24 -25.11 4.50 10.22
CA ALA A 24 -26.28 5.23 10.65
C ALA A 24 -27.31 5.32 9.50
N TRP A 25 -28.60 5.28 9.85
CA TRP A 25 -29.71 5.14 8.89
C TRP A 25 -29.66 6.16 7.75
N TRP A 26 -29.26 7.41 8.01
CA TRP A 26 -29.14 8.50 7.02
C TRP A 26 -27.96 8.31 6.04
N ARG A 27 -26.92 7.54 6.39
CA ARG A 27 -25.82 7.18 5.49
C ARG A 27 -26.17 6.00 4.59
N ARG A 28 -27.11 5.16 4.99
CA ARG A 28 -27.51 3.97 4.21
C ARG A 28 -28.18 4.32 2.89
N TRP A 29 -28.85 5.47 2.81
CA TRP A 29 -29.41 5.95 1.55
C TRP A 29 -28.33 6.21 0.50
N ARG A 30 -27.19 6.71 0.95
CA ARG A 30 -26.04 7.01 0.07
C ARG A 30 -25.19 5.79 -0.22
N TYR A 31 -25.10 4.85 0.71
CA TYR A 31 -24.26 3.65 0.65
C TYR A 31 -25.10 2.43 1.04
N PRO A 32 -25.87 1.85 0.08
CA PRO A 32 -26.73 0.70 0.34
C PRO A 32 -25.94 -0.60 0.51
N GLU A 33 -24.78 -0.69 -0.11
CA GLU A 33 -23.93 -1.87 -0.07
C GLU A 33 -23.29 -2.05 1.31
N ARG A 34 -22.96 -3.30 1.63
CA ARG A 34 -22.44 -3.69 2.94
C ARG A 34 -21.06 -4.29 2.79
N LEU A 35 -20.13 -3.84 3.60
CA LEU A 35 -18.80 -4.42 3.65
C LEU A 35 -18.79 -5.73 4.42
N ARG A 36 -18.03 -6.70 3.96
CA ARG A 36 -17.73 -7.96 4.64
C ARG A 36 -17.18 -7.69 6.04
N ARG A 37 -17.62 -8.48 7.02
CA ARG A 37 -17.11 -8.40 8.39
C ARG A 37 -15.60 -8.60 8.42
N GLY A 38 -14.90 -7.80 9.22
CA GLY A 38 -13.45 -7.82 9.33
C GLY A 38 -12.75 -6.81 8.43
N THR A 39 -13.42 -6.26 7.41
CA THR A 39 -12.82 -5.25 6.52
C THR A 39 -12.24 -4.08 7.31
N ARG A 40 -12.98 -3.56 8.27
CA ARG A 40 -12.58 -2.41 9.07
C ARG A 40 -11.36 -2.68 9.95
N SER A 41 -11.35 -3.83 10.63
CA SER A 41 -10.21 -4.25 11.46
C SER A 41 -8.98 -4.54 10.63
N LEU A 42 -9.14 -5.24 9.50
CA LEU A 42 -8.06 -5.51 8.54
C LEU A 42 -7.43 -4.22 8.02
N MET A 43 -8.23 -3.30 7.47
CA MET A 43 -7.72 -2.06 6.90
C MET A 43 -7.00 -1.21 7.95
N THR A 44 -7.52 -1.17 9.19
CA THR A 44 -6.85 -0.50 10.30
C THR A 44 -5.50 -1.14 10.62
N ALA A 45 -5.44 -2.47 10.66
CA ALA A 45 -4.20 -3.20 10.94
C ALA A 45 -3.16 -3.03 9.81
N LEU A 46 -3.60 -2.97 8.55
CA LEU A 46 -2.73 -2.71 7.40
C LEU A 46 -2.15 -1.28 7.42
N VAL A 47 -2.97 -0.27 7.73
CA VAL A 47 -2.51 1.11 7.86
C VAL A 47 -1.46 1.23 8.97
N ARG A 48 -1.66 0.57 10.12
CA ARG A 48 -0.66 0.52 11.21
C ARG A 48 0.68 -0.11 10.79
N ARG A 49 0.67 -1.01 9.80
CA ARG A 49 1.86 -1.62 9.19
C ARG A 49 2.49 -0.74 8.11
N GLY A 50 1.99 0.47 7.90
CA GLY A 50 2.46 1.39 6.85
C GLY A 50 2.00 1.00 5.44
N CYS A 51 0.98 0.14 5.32
CA CYS A 51 0.40 -0.19 4.03
C CYS A 51 -0.51 0.94 3.53
N ARG A 52 -0.51 1.14 2.21
CA ARG A 52 -1.38 2.07 1.50
C ARG A 52 -2.48 1.30 0.81
N ILE A 53 -3.73 1.59 1.17
CA ILE A 53 -4.90 0.82 0.77
C ILE A 53 -5.46 1.34 -0.54
N TRP A 54 -5.70 0.43 -1.47
CA TRP A 54 -6.32 0.68 -2.77
C TRP A 54 -7.52 -0.24 -2.96
N ILE A 55 -8.48 0.22 -3.75
CA ILE A 55 -9.51 -0.65 -4.35
C ILE A 55 -9.16 -0.83 -5.82
N TYR A 56 -9.27 -2.06 -6.32
CA TYR A 56 -9.12 -2.37 -7.73
C TYR A 56 -10.27 -3.27 -8.17
N THR A 57 -11.29 -2.68 -8.74
CA THR A 57 -12.54 -3.35 -9.13
C THR A 57 -12.76 -3.28 -10.64
N SER A 58 -13.41 -4.30 -11.18
CA SER A 58 -13.89 -4.32 -12.57
C SER A 58 -15.22 -3.56 -12.76
N SER A 59 -15.77 -2.99 -11.70
CA SER A 59 -17.01 -2.22 -11.78
C SER A 59 -16.76 -0.77 -12.22
N GLY A 60 -17.81 -0.14 -12.80
CA GLY A 60 -17.80 1.28 -13.18
C GLY A 60 -18.04 2.26 -12.01
N ARG A 61 -18.05 1.80 -10.75
CA ARG A 61 -18.27 2.67 -9.56
C ARG A 61 -17.26 3.81 -9.54
N SER A 62 -17.73 5.04 -9.27
CA SER A 62 -16.84 6.20 -9.28
C SER A 62 -15.82 6.17 -8.15
N PRO A 63 -14.57 6.58 -8.40
CA PRO A 63 -13.54 6.63 -7.36
C PRO A 63 -13.91 7.51 -6.17
N GLN A 64 -14.59 8.63 -6.40
CA GLN A 64 -15.06 9.54 -5.37
C GLN A 64 -16.12 8.89 -4.48
N HIS A 65 -17.06 8.14 -5.07
CA HIS A 65 -18.07 7.39 -4.33
C HIS A 65 -17.39 6.35 -3.41
N LEU A 66 -16.49 5.54 -3.94
CA LEU A 66 -15.80 4.51 -3.17
C LEU A 66 -14.96 5.12 -2.03
N LYS A 67 -14.17 6.17 -2.31
CA LYS A 67 -13.41 6.87 -1.27
C LYS A 67 -14.30 7.42 -0.17
N SER A 68 -15.41 8.05 -0.51
CA SER A 68 -16.36 8.61 0.44
C SER A 68 -17.06 7.52 1.26
N TRP A 69 -17.41 6.41 0.61
CA TRP A 69 -18.04 5.26 1.28
C TRP A 69 -17.08 4.61 2.28
N PHE A 70 -15.86 4.27 1.88
CA PHE A 70 -14.85 3.68 2.78
C PHE A 70 -14.47 4.65 3.92
N ALA A 71 -14.37 5.95 3.64
CA ALA A 71 -14.15 6.97 4.68
C ALA A 71 -15.27 6.99 5.73
N SER A 72 -16.52 6.64 5.36
CA SER A 72 -17.64 6.54 6.30
C SER A 72 -17.44 5.41 7.33
N PHE A 73 -16.59 4.42 7.04
CA PHE A 73 -16.15 3.37 7.96
C PHE A 73 -14.82 3.69 8.65
N GLY A 74 -14.23 4.87 8.39
CA GLY A 74 -12.91 5.26 8.90
C GLY A 74 -11.74 4.63 8.15
N ILE A 75 -11.96 4.16 6.92
CA ILE A 75 -10.93 3.52 6.09
C ILE A 75 -10.41 4.53 5.06
N PRO A 76 -9.12 4.96 5.16
CA PRO A 76 -8.52 5.84 4.17
C PRO A 76 -8.12 5.05 2.93
N LEU A 77 -8.66 5.40 1.76
CA LEU A 77 -8.20 4.87 0.48
C LEU A 77 -7.22 5.84 -0.18
N GLU A 78 -5.99 5.38 -0.44
CA GLU A 78 -5.02 6.15 -1.23
C GLU A 78 -5.46 6.24 -2.68
N GLY A 79 -5.92 5.14 -3.26
CA GLY A 79 -6.33 5.09 -4.65
C GLY A 79 -7.48 4.13 -4.95
N VAL A 80 -8.05 4.33 -6.13
CA VAL A 80 -9.06 3.45 -6.71
C VAL A 80 -8.73 3.24 -8.18
N VAL A 81 -8.74 1.99 -8.62
CA VAL A 81 -8.75 1.58 -10.01
C VAL A 81 -10.12 0.95 -10.26
N ASN A 82 -10.93 1.62 -11.05
CA ASN A 82 -12.20 1.11 -11.58
C ASN A 82 -12.02 0.69 -13.04
N LEU A 83 -13.07 0.18 -13.66
CA LEU A 83 -13.05 -0.26 -15.04
C LEU A 83 -12.46 0.81 -15.98
N ASP A 84 -12.97 2.04 -15.94
CA ASP A 84 -12.53 3.13 -16.82
C ASP A 84 -11.02 3.43 -16.68
N ARG A 85 -10.51 3.40 -15.46
CA ARG A 85 -9.09 3.66 -15.20
C ARG A 85 -8.22 2.50 -15.64
N HIS A 86 -8.71 1.27 -15.45
CA HIS A 86 -8.05 0.06 -15.93
C HIS A 86 -7.91 0.10 -17.44
N GLU A 87 -9.01 0.27 -18.17
CA GLU A 87 -9.03 0.27 -19.64
C GLU A 87 -8.12 1.34 -20.25
N ARG A 88 -8.11 2.55 -19.66
CA ARG A 88 -7.21 3.63 -20.11
C ARG A 88 -5.73 3.35 -19.88
N THR A 89 -5.39 2.53 -18.88
CA THR A 89 -3.99 2.30 -18.50
C THR A 89 -3.44 0.98 -19.04
N VAL A 90 -4.23 -0.07 -18.98
CA VAL A 90 -3.83 -1.45 -19.37
C VAL A 90 -4.32 -1.79 -20.78
N GLY A 91 -5.47 -1.25 -21.15
CA GLY A 91 -6.13 -1.52 -22.44
C GLY A 91 -7.04 -2.73 -22.40
N LEU A 92 -7.93 -2.83 -23.41
CA LEU A 92 -8.97 -3.85 -23.50
C LEU A 92 -8.45 -5.28 -23.76
N ARG A 93 -7.21 -5.42 -24.21
CA ARG A 93 -6.58 -6.71 -24.52
C ARG A 93 -5.62 -7.20 -23.46
N GLY A 94 -5.48 -6.47 -22.36
CA GLY A 94 -4.65 -6.86 -21.24
C GLY A 94 -5.35 -7.84 -20.29
N PRO A 95 -4.67 -8.27 -19.21
CA PRO A 95 -5.28 -9.08 -18.17
C PRO A 95 -6.43 -8.31 -17.49
N SER A 96 -7.38 -9.03 -16.88
CA SER A 96 -8.54 -8.43 -16.21
C SER A 96 -8.17 -7.54 -15.04
N LYS A 97 -7.03 -7.83 -14.41
CA LYS A 97 -6.36 -7.05 -13.37
C LYS A 97 -4.88 -6.95 -13.67
N PHE A 98 -4.30 -5.77 -13.55
CA PHE A 98 -2.86 -5.60 -13.69
C PHE A 98 -2.29 -4.63 -12.64
N PRO A 99 -2.20 -5.06 -11.38
CA PRO A 99 -1.72 -4.27 -10.24
C PRO A 99 -0.38 -3.53 -10.47
N PRO A 100 0.62 -4.12 -11.18
CA PRO A 100 1.90 -3.45 -11.40
C PRO A 100 1.81 -2.12 -12.12
N ALA A 101 0.84 -1.95 -13.05
CA ALA A 101 0.63 -0.69 -13.75
C ALA A 101 0.28 0.49 -12.83
N PHE A 102 -0.15 0.20 -11.60
CA PHE A 102 -0.52 1.17 -10.58
C PHE A 102 0.44 1.18 -9.38
N GLY A 103 1.56 0.45 -9.49
CA GLY A 103 2.55 0.29 -8.43
C GLY A 103 1.98 -0.41 -7.19
N ILE A 104 1.08 -1.34 -7.38
CA ILE A 104 0.47 -2.17 -6.34
C ILE A 104 1.31 -3.44 -6.17
N ASP A 105 1.68 -3.74 -4.93
CA ASP A 105 2.59 -4.83 -4.59
C ASP A 105 1.86 -6.16 -4.36
N LEU A 106 0.60 -6.10 -3.90
CA LEU A 106 -0.25 -7.26 -3.63
C LEU A 106 -1.70 -6.93 -3.96
N HIS A 107 -2.37 -7.82 -4.68
CA HIS A 107 -3.80 -7.77 -4.93
C HIS A 107 -4.52 -8.89 -4.16
N VAL A 108 -5.61 -8.57 -3.51
CA VAL A 108 -6.49 -9.52 -2.83
C VAL A 108 -7.79 -9.61 -3.61
N ASP A 109 -8.17 -10.81 -4.02
CA ASP A 109 -9.28 -11.08 -4.93
C ASP A 109 -9.94 -12.42 -4.56
N ASP A 110 -11.19 -12.66 -4.90
CA ASP A 110 -11.84 -13.95 -4.73
C ASP A 110 -11.60 -14.90 -5.91
N SER A 111 -11.22 -14.35 -7.07
CA SER A 111 -11.12 -15.08 -8.32
C SER A 111 -9.79 -15.83 -8.47
N SER A 112 -9.89 -17.15 -8.66
CA SER A 112 -8.75 -17.97 -9.09
C SER A 112 -8.26 -17.60 -10.49
N GLY A 113 -9.12 -17.07 -11.36
CA GLY A 113 -8.76 -16.56 -12.69
C GLY A 113 -7.76 -15.41 -12.59
N VAL A 114 -7.97 -14.47 -11.67
CA VAL A 114 -7.02 -13.37 -11.42
C VAL A 114 -5.70 -13.89 -10.86
N ALA A 115 -5.71 -14.96 -10.06
CA ALA A 115 -4.48 -15.59 -9.60
C ALA A 115 -3.69 -16.25 -10.75
N MET A 116 -4.38 -16.87 -11.72
CA MET A 116 -3.75 -17.41 -12.95
C MET A 116 -3.12 -16.28 -13.77
N GLU A 117 -3.84 -15.17 -14.00
CA GLU A 117 -3.28 -13.98 -14.64
C GLU A 117 -2.05 -13.45 -13.86
N GLY A 118 -2.10 -13.49 -12.53
CA GLY A 118 -0.98 -13.13 -11.67
C GLY A 118 0.27 -13.96 -11.92
N ALA A 119 0.10 -15.28 -12.10
CA ALA A 119 1.20 -16.18 -12.45
C ALA A 119 1.75 -15.88 -13.86
N ASP A 120 0.89 -15.71 -14.85
CA ASP A 120 1.27 -15.45 -16.24
C ASP A 120 1.97 -14.10 -16.41
N HIS A 121 1.50 -13.08 -15.72
CA HIS A 121 1.99 -11.70 -15.82
C HIS A 121 2.89 -11.25 -14.68
N ARG A 122 3.29 -12.19 -13.78
CA ARG A 122 4.26 -11.99 -12.69
C ARG A 122 3.85 -10.91 -11.68
N PHE A 123 2.61 -10.93 -11.25
CA PHE A 123 2.16 -10.09 -10.12
C PHE A 123 1.54 -10.93 -9.01
N ALA A 124 1.58 -10.40 -7.80
CA ALA A 124 1.13 -11.12 -6.62
C ALA A 124 -0.37 -10.99 -6.41
N VAL A 125 -1.04 -12.13 -6.28
CA VAL A 125 -2.45 -12.23 -5.92
C VAL A 125 -2.60 -13.15 -4.71
N LEU A 126 -3.42 -12.74 -3.74
CA LEU A 126 -3.90 -13.58 -2.66
C LEU A 126 -5.39 -13.83 -2.88
N VAL A 127 -5.75 -15.09 -3.09
CA VAL A 127 -7.16 -15.47 -3.26
C VAL A 127 -7.81 -15.68 -1.89
N VAL A 128 -8.96 -15.03 -1.68
CA VAL A 128 -9.78 -15.16 -0.47
C VAL A 128 -11.23 -15.47 -0.83
N SER A 129 -11.69 -16.69 -0.53
CA SER A 129 -13.09 -17.05 -0.75
C SER A 129 -14.05 -16.20 0.11
N PRO A 130 -15.25 -15.86 -0.39
CA PRO A 130 -16.30 -15.19 0.39
C PRO A 130 -16.63 -15.91 1.70
N GLU A 131 -16.61 -17.26 1.70
CA GLU A 131 -16.93 -18.09 2.86
C GLU A 131 -15.78 -18.24 3.86
N ASP A 132 -14.57 -17.79 3.50
CA ASP A 132 -13.40 -17.89 4.38
C ASP A 132 -13.57 -16.98 5.60
N SER A 133 -13.87 -17.56 6.75
CA SER A 133 -13.99 -16.82 8.01
C SER A 133 -12.65 -16.31 8.55
N GLY A 134 -11.52 -16.93 8.13
CA GLY A 134 -10.15 -16.58 8.52
C GLY A 134 -9.44 -15.64 7.53
N TRP A 135 -10.17 -15.02 6.60
CA TRP A 135 -9.59 -14.21 5.54
C TRP A 135 -8.75 -13.04 6.05
N VAL A 136 -9.13 -12.42 7.17
CA VAL A 136 -8.41 -11.31 7.77
C VAL A 136 -7.00 -11.73 8.19
N GLU A 137 -6.92 -12.84 8.93
CA GLU A 137 -5.66 -13.40 9.43
C GLU A 137 -4.77 -13.85 8.27
N ARG A 138 -5.37 -14.42 7.23
CA ARG A 138 -4.65 -14.85 6.02
C ARG A 138 -4.01 -13.66 5.29
N VAL A 139 -4.76 -12.56 5.11
CA VAL A 139 -4.24 -11.34 4.49
C VAL A 139 -3.12 -10.73 5.35
N LEU A 140 -3.30 -10.65 6.67
CA LEU A 140 -2.28 -10.11 7.56
C LEU A 140 -1.01 -10.95 7.55
N HIS A 141 -1.13 -12.27 7.57
CA HIS A 141 0.01 -13.20 7.49
C HIS A 141 0.81 -12.99 6.19
N GLU A 142 0.13 -12.92 5.04
CA GLU A 142 0.78 -12.68 3.75
C GLU A 142 1.52 -11.34 3.71
N VAL A 143 0.89 -10.29 4.25
CA VAL A 143 1.49 -8.96 4.33
C VAL A 143 2.72 -8.96 5.23
N ASP A 144 2.65 -9.58 6.41
CA ASP A 144 3.77 -9.66 7.35
C ASP A 144 4.95 -10.45 6.75
N ALA A 145 4.69 -11.55 6.04
CA ALA A 145 5.71 -12.30 5.33
C ALA A 145 6.43 -11.45 4.26
N ARG A 146 5.68 -10.65 3.48
CA ARG A 146 6.25 -9.76 2.46
C ARG A 146 7.06 -8.61 3.04
N ILE A 147 6.58 -7.99 4.11
CA ILE A 147 7.32 -6.93 4.81
C ILE A 147 8.63 -7.48 5.36
N SER A 148 8.61 -8.67 5.97
CA SER A 148 9.80 -9.32 6.52
C SER A 148 10.81 -9.68 5.43
N SER A 149 10.37 -10.23 4.30
CA SER A 149 11.26 -10.56 3.18
C SER A 149 11.93 -9.31 2.58
N ASN A 150 11.20 -8.22 2.42
CA ASN A 150 11.75 -6.96 1.93
C ASN A 150 12.75 -6.32 2.90
N SER A 151 12.53 -6.43 4.22
CA SER A 151 13.48 -5.93 5.23
C SER A 151 14.78 -6.72 5.23
N HIS A 152 14.73 -8.04 5.09
CA HIS A 152 15.93 -8.88 4.94
C HIS A 152 16.73 -8.58 3.68
N TRP A 153 16.07 -8.26 2.57
CA TRP A 153 16.74 -7.87 1.33
C TRP A 153 17.45 -6.52 1.47
N SER A 154 16.79 -5.54 2.06
CA SER A 154 17.39 -4.21 2.33
C SER A 154 18.58 -4.29 3.30
N ALA A 155 18.49 -5.11 4.35
CA ALA A 155 19.58 -5.34 5.30
C ALA A 155 20.80 -6.00 4.62
N ARG A 156 20.60 -6.98 3.72
CA ARG A 156 21.69 -7.62 2.97
C ARG A 156 22.38 -6.66 2.02
N GLN A 157 21.67 -5.74 1.38
CA GLN A 157 22.28 -4.72 0.52
C GLN A 157 23.15 -3.74 1.32
N LEU A 158 22.73 -3.36 2.53
CA LEU A 158 23.52 -2.51 3.41
C LEU A 158 24.80 -3.20 3.92
N VAL A 159 24.74 -4.51 4.16
CA VAL A 159 25.90 -5.32 4.60
C VAL A 159 26.85 -5.63 3.43
N SER A 160 26.35 -5.73 2.20
CA SER A 160 27.15 -5.99 1.00
C SER A 160 27.80 -4.73 0.41
N SER A 161 27.39 -3.54 0.81
CA SER A 161 28.11 -2.30 0.53
C SER A 161 29.38 -2.31 1.38
N GLN A 162 30.51 -2.70 0.79
CA GLN A 162 31.83 -2.75 1.40
C GLN A 162 32.11 -1.48 2.21
N PRO A 163 32.69 -1.59 3.44
CA PRO A 163 33.09 -0.40 4.15
C PRO A 163 34.09 0.38 3.27
N PHE A 164 33.83 1.67 3.11
CA PHE A 164 34.72 2.60 2.43
C PHE A 164 36.11 2.44 3.02
N ASP A 165 37.05 1.87 2.26
CA ASP A 165 38.44 1.72 2.69
C ASP A 165 39.15 3.08 2.64
N VAL A 166 39.00 3.83 3.73
CA VAL A 166 39.65 5.13 3.93
C VAL A 166 41.18 5.05 3.75
N LYS A 167 41.78 3.88 3.98
CA LYS A 167 43.23 3.66 3.79
C LYS A 167 43.65 3.67 2.32
N ARG A 168 42.74 3.32 1.39
CA ARG A 168 43.01 3.35 -0.05
C ARG A 168 43.00 4.78 -0.60
N ILE A 169 42.20 5.68 -0.03
CA ILE A 169 42.13 7.09 -0.43
C ILE A 169 43.39 7.85 0.03
N LEU A 170 43.89 7.54 1.23
CA LEU A 170 45.11 8.18 1.75
C LEU A 170 46.41 7.69 1.08
N ARG A 171 46.39 6.54 0.41
CA ARG A 171 47.59 5.99 -0.28
C ARG A 171 47.75 6.47 -1.71
N ASN A 172 46.70 6.98 -2.35
CA ASN A 172 46.72 7.46 -3.73
C ASN A 172 46.72 9.00 -3.84
N GLY A 173 47.52 9.66 -3.02
CA GLY A 173 48.07 11.01 -3.21
C GLY A 173 47.09 12.07 -3.74
N LEU A 174 46.78 13.04 -2.90
CA LEU A 174 46.62 14.47 -3.23
C LEU A 174 46.46 14.80 -4.73
N ALA A 175 45.30 14.55 -5.29
CA ALA A 175 44.85 15.17 -6.53
C ALA A 175 43.73 16.16 -6.17
N ARG A 176 44.00 17.42 -6.46
CA ARG A 176 43.21 18.62 -6.27
C ARG A 176 41.69 18.38 -6.42
N ILE A 177 40.95 18.52 -5.35
CA ILE A 177 39.49 18.77 -5.43
C ILE A 177 39.29 20.27 -5.21
N SER A 178 39.00 20.94 -6.31
CA SER A 178 38.56 22.34 -6.31
C SER A 178 37.18 22.41 -5.69
N LEU A 179 37.08 22.95 -4.47
CA LEU A 179 35.82 23.23 -3.77
C LEU A 179 35.13 24.46 -4.40
N TRP A 180 34.11 24.25 -5.20
CA TRP A 180 33.15 25.27 -5.57
C TRP A 180 31.85 25.02 -4.85
N GLY A 181 31.53 25.89 -3.90
CA GLY A 181 30.22 26.44 -3.64
C GLY A 181 29.17 25.60 -2.92
N TYR A 182 29.26 25.48 -1.58
CA TYR A 182 28.05 25.45 -0.75
C TYR A 182 28.26 26.36 0.48
N ARG A 183 27.55 27.49 0.51
CA ARG A 183 27.42 28.34 1.70
C ARG A 183 26.41 27.71 2.63
N ILE A 184 26.85 27.38 3.84
CA ILE A 184 25.96 27.03 4.96
C ILE A 184 25.63 28.34 5.69
N PRO A 185 24.35 28.69 5.93
CA PRO A 185 24.03 29.86 6.77
C PRO A 185 24.31 29.52 8.24
N ALA A 186 25.12 30.36 8.87
CA ALA A 186 25.38 30.32 10.31
C ALA A 186 24.13 30.75 11.07
N TYR A 187 23.58 29.86 11.89
CA TYR A 187 22.64 30.24 12.93
C TYR A 187 23.42 30.65 14.19
N ALA A 188 23.09 31.85 14.65
CA ALA A 188 23.70 32.51 15.79
C ALA A 188 23.56 31.69 17.07
N VAL A 189 24.68 31.43 17.74
CA VAL A 189 24.75 31.00 19.14
C VAL A 189 24.49 32.23 19.99
N GLY A 190 23.40 32.21 20.75
CA GLY A 190 23.07 33.25 21.72
C GLY A 190 24.06 33.24 22.88
N ASP A 191 24.75 34.36 23.04
CA ASP A 191 25.62 34.68 24.17
C ASP A 191 24.75 35.08 25.41
N THR A 192 24.71 34.24 26.42
CA THR A 192 24.12 34.56 27.71
C THR A 192 25.22 35.02 28.67
N ARG A 193 25.41 36.32 28.82
CA ARG A 193 26.16 36.90 29.93
C ARG A 193 25.17 37.40 31.00
N PRO A 194 25.43 37.16 32.29
CA PRO A 194 24.64 37.70 33.38
C PRO A 194 25.04 39.14 33.68
N ASP A 195 24.05 40.01 33.90
CA ASP A 195 24.22 41.37 34.42
C ASP A 195 24.65 41.39 35.89
N PRO A 196 25.54 42.30 36.28
CA PRO A 196 25.89 42.52 37.68
C PRO A 196 25.07 43.67 38.31
N ALA A 197 24.68 43.45 39.57
CA ALA A 197 24.21 44.37 40.62
C ALA A 197 22.80 44.97 40.42
#